data_933d33b1f36ac0b192ffbfaf4a298bef
#
_entry.id   933d33b1f36ac0b192ffbfaf4a298bef
#
_cell.length_a   1.000
_cell.length_b   1.000
_cell.length_c   1.000
_cell.angle_alpha   90.00
_cell.angle_beta   90.00
_cell.angle_gamma   90.00
#
_symmetry.space_group_name_H-M   'P 1'
#
loop_
_entity.id
_entity.type
_entity.pdbx_description
1 polymer ?
#
loop_
_entity_poly.entity_id
_entity_poly.type
_entity_poly.pdbx_seq_one_letter_code
_entity_poly.pdbx_strand_id
1 'polypeptide(L)'
;MSIARTLLLKASDSAWLRENGTKAPFVRRAVSRFMPGESFDDMIVAARTMAAEGVTALCTRLGENVKDLAEADEVACHYLEGIDRIHALNLACEPSIKLTQLGLDIDRELAYGHLRDLGARAHATGNYLWIDMEQSSYVDVTLDLTRRLRAEFPRVGVCLQAYLYRTREDLVDLMGRGVGIRLVKGAYNEPAEVAFPKKSDVDANYYALAQLMLDAGSRASGARPVFGTHDVPLIDSIRRHAATTGVKPAEFEFHMLYGIQKATQLRLVQDGAAVRVLIAYGAYWFPWYMRRLAERPANVWFVAKSLFG
;
A
#
# COMPACT_ATOMS: atom_id res chain seq x y z
N MET A 1 21.26 -8.04 6.61
CA MET A 1 19.87 -8.40 7.01
C MET A 1 19.93 -9.32 8.23
N SER A 2 18.97 -9.23 9.18
CA SER A 2 19.01 -10.16 10.32
C SER A 2 18.57 -11.56 9.89
N ILE A 3 19.20 -12.59 10.44
CA ILE A 3 18.87 -14.01 10.18
C ILE A 3 17.36 -14.26 10.40
N ALA A 4 16.76 -13.63 11.41
CA ALA A 4 15.34 -13.73 11.71
C ALA A 4 14.45 -13.22 10.55
N ARG A 5 14.81 -12.12 9.88
CA ARG A 5 14.09 -11.61 8.69
C ARG A 5 14.12 -12.62 7.55
N THR A 6 15.29 -13.19 7.27
CA THR A 6 15.44 -14.19 6.19
C THR A 6 14.63 -15.46 6.46
N LEU A 7 14.59 -15.93 7.72
CA LEU A 7 13.80 -17.08 8.12
C LEU A 7 12.30 -16.84 7.99
N LEU A 8 11.82 -15.65 8.36
CA LEU A 8 10.41 -15.29 8.25
C LEU A 8 9.96 -15.14 6.78
N LEU A 9 10.81 -14.57 5.93
CA LEU A 9 10.52 -14.48 4.50
C LEU A 9 10.49 -15.86 3.84
N LYS A 10 11.42 -16.78 4.20
CA LYS A 10 11.36 -18.18 3.76
C LYS A 10 10.14 -18.91 4.29
N ALA A 11 9.71 -18.65 5.52
CA ALA A 11 8.51 -19.24 6.11
C ALA A 11 7.23 -18.75 5.39
N SER A 12 7.23 -17.54 4.80
CA SER A 12 6.09 -17.03 4.01
C SER A 12 5.78 -17.89 2.80
N ASP A 13 6.78 -18.55 2.24
CA ASP A 13 6.66 -19.38 1.03
C ASP A 13 6.26 -20.84 1.33
N SER A 14 6.21 -21.24 2.62
CA SER A 14 5.89 -22.59 3.04
C SER A 14 4.38 -22.89 2.97
N ALA A 15 3.98 -23.76 2.02
CA ALA A 15 2.60 -24.23 1.89
C ALA A 15 2.09 -24.90 3.17
N TRP A 16 2.92 -25.72 3.81
CA TRP A 16 2.56 -26.41 5.07
C TRP A 16 2.24 -25.44 6.21
N LEU A 17 3.07 -24.38 6.37
CA LEU A 17 2.82 -23.34 7.39
C LEU A 17 1.56 -22.53 7.05
N ARG A 18 1.28 -22.29 5.78
CA ARG A 18 0.07 -21.62 5.32
C ARG A 18 -1.18 -22.41 5.70
N GLU A 19 -1.19 -23.72 5.45
CA GLU A 19 -2.36 -24.56 5.70
C GLU A 19 -2.60 -24.87 7.18
N ASN A 20 -1.54 -25.04 7.97
CA ASN A 20 -1.64 -25.51 9.36
C ASN A 20 -1.43 -24.37 10.37
N GLY A 21 -0.53 -23.43 10.10
CA GLY A 21 -0.27 -22.30 10.99
C GLY A 21 -1.46 -21.34 11.10
N THR A 22 -2.26 -21.21 10.03
CA THR A 22 -3.43 -20.32 9.99
C THR A 22 -4.61 -20.81 10.85
N LYS A 23 -4.65 -22.09 11.18
CA LYS A 23 -5.72 -22.71 12.00
C LYS A 23 -5.54 -22.45 13.50
N ALA A 24 -4.35 -22.08 13.93
CA ALA A 24 -4.04 -21.89 15.34
C ALA A 24 -4.71 -20.62 15.91
N PRO A 25 -5.53 -20.70 16.98
CA PRO A 25 -6.29 -19.56 17.51
C PRO A 25 -5.41 -18.37 17.91
N PHE A 26 -4.21 -18.63 18.43
CA PHE A 26 -3.27 -17.57 18.81
C PHE A 26 -2.72 -16.82 17.60
N VAL A 27 -2.51 -17.50 16.45
CA VAL A 27 -2.09 -16.86 15.19
C VAL A 27 -3.20 -15.94 14.70
N ARG A 28 -4.45 -16.39 14.70
CA ARG A 28 -5.60 -15.56 14.35
C ARG A 28 -5.72 -14.32 15.23
N ARG A 29 -5.52 -14.48 16.56
CA ARG A 29 -5.51 -13.36 17.51
C ARG A 29 -4.36 -12.38 17.26
N ALA A 30 -3.18 -12.87 16.86
CA ALA A 30 -2.05 -12.03 16.52
C ALA A 30 -2.29 -11.27 15.20
N VAL A 31 -2.93 -11.91 14.22
CA VAL A 31 -3.27 -11.33 12.92
C VAL A 31 -4.38 -10.29 13.03
N SER A 32 -5.40 -10.52 13.88
CA SER A 32 -6.52 -9.58 14.05
C SER A 32 -6.10 -8.17 14.48
N ARG A 33 -4.88 -8.04 15.00
CA ARG A 33 -4.28 -6.73 15.30
C ARG A 33 -3.94 -5.93 14.03
N PHE A 34 -3.66 -6.61 12.92
CA PHE A 34 -3.18 -6.00 11.67
C PHE A 34 -4.20 -6.09 10.53
N MET A 35 -5.22 -6.91 10.71
CA MET A 35 -6.27 -7.18 9.73
C MET A 35 -7.59 -7.38 10.48
N PRO A 36 -8.68 -6.64 10.14
CA PRO A 36 -9.94 -6.73 10.89
C PRO A 36 -10.66 -8.06 10.69
N GLY A 37 -10.45 -8.73 9.54
CA GLY A 37 -11.08 -9.98 9.16
C GLY A 37 -10.78 -10.36 7.72
N GLU A 38 -11.44 -11.41 7.24
CA GLU A 38 -11.22 -11.95 5.89
C GLU A 38 -12.27 -11.43 4.89
N SER A 39 -13.42 -10.95 5.36
CA SER A 39 -14.50 -10.48 4.51
C SER A 39 -14.41 -8.99 4.17
N PHE A 40 -15.05 -8.60 3.07
CA PHE A 40 -15.22 -7.19 2.73
C PHE A 40 -16.06 -6.44 3.79
N ASP A 41 -17.00 -7.13 4.46
CA ASP A 41 -17.79 -6.55 5.53
C ASP A 41 -16.97 -6.20 6.77
N ASP A 42 -15.99 -7.04 7.13
CA ASP A 42 -15.03 -6.72 8.20
C ASP A 42 -14.24 -5.46 7.87
N MET A 43 -13.83 -5.29 6.61
CA MET A 43 -13.17 -4.07 6.12
C MET A 43 -14.08 -2.85 6.25
N ILE A 44 -15.35 -2.95 5.86
CA ILE A 44 -16.34 -1.85 5.98
C ILE A 44 -16.50 -1.42 7.44
N VAL A 45 -16.65 -2.37 8.36
CA VAL A 45 -16.79 -2.09 9.81
C VAL A 45 -15.56 -1.35 10.34
N ALA A 46 -14.37 -1.83 9.98
CA ALA A 46 -13.11 -1.19 10.38
C ALA A 46 -12.98 0.24 9.80
N ALA A 47 -13.31 0.42 8.52
CA ALA A 47 -13.26 1.73 7.86
C ALA A 47 -14.23 2.74 8.50
N ARG A 48 -15.44 2.33 8.86
CA ARG A 48 -16.42 3.17 9.58
C ARG A 48 -15.92 3.55 10.97
N THR A 49 -15.33 2.60 11.69
CA THR A 49 -14.76 2.86 13.01
C THR A 49 -13.65 3.91 12.94
N MET A 50 -12.77 3.81 11.96
CA MET A 50 -11.70 4.79 11.76
C MET A 50 -12.23 6.15 11.30
N ALA A 51 -13.26 6.17 10.43
CA ALA A 51 -13.87 7.42 9.96
C ALA A 51 -14.45 8.24 11.11
N ALA A 52 -15.02 7.60 12.15
CA ALA A 52 -15.48 8.27 13.36
C ALA A 52 -14.32 8.94 14.16
N GLU A 53 -13.08 8.52 13.95
CA GLU A 53 -11.87 9.10 14.52
C GLU A 53 -11.17 10.11 13.57
N GLY A 54 -11.81 10.45 12.43
CA GLY A 54 -11.25 11.36 11.42
C GLY A 54 -10.21 10.73 10.50
N VAL A 55 -10.02 9.41 10.55
CA VAL A 55 -9.07 8.68 9.73
C VAL A 55 -9.82 8.04 8.55
N THR A 56 -9.38 8.32 7.32
CA THR A 56 -9.95 7.72 6.12
C THR A 56 -9.28 6.38 5.79
N ALA A 57 -9.84 5.60 4.87
CA ALA A 57 -9.37 4.26 4.58
C ALA A 57 -8.84 4.08 3.16
N LEU A 58 -7.95 3.09 3.00
CA LEU A 58 -7.73 2.36 1.76
C LEU A 58 -8.10 0.89 2.02
N CYS A 59 -8.49 0.17 0.99
CA CYS A 59 -8.74 -1.26 1.09
C CYS A 59 -7.96 -2.03 0.03
N THR A 60 -7.43 -3.20 0.43
CA THR A 60 -6.76 -4.12 -0.48
C THR A 60 -7.12 -5.55 -0.13
N ARG A 61 -7.55 -6.33 -1.14
CA ARG A 61 -7.71 -7.78 -0.99
C ARG A 61 -6.34 -8.44 -1.00
N LEU A 62 -6.12 -9.33 -0.05
CA LEU A 62 -4.85 -10.06 0.04
C LEU A 62 -4.79 -11.18 -1.01
N GLY A 63 -3.66 -11.30 -1.66
CA GLY A 63 -3.33 -12.20 -2.76
C GLY A 63 -2.29 -11.55 -3.67
N GLU A 64 -1.62 -12.33 -4.46
CA GLU A 64 -0.64 -11.91 -5.49
C GLU A 64 -0.31 -13.09 -6.39
N ASN A 65 0.24 -12.83 -7.60
CA ASN A 65 0.71 -13.84 -8.54
C ASN A 65 -0.38 -14.87 -8.95
N VAL A 66 -1.57 -14.39 -9.27
CA VAL A 66 -2.66 -15.21 -9.81
C VAL A 66 -2.26 -15.75 -11.19
N LYS A 67 -2.43 -17.05 -11.39
CA LYS A 67 -2.04 -17.77 -12.62
C LYS A 67 -3.23 -18.43 -13.31
N ASP A 68 -4.40 -18.34 -12.73
CA ASP A 68 -5.65 -18.85 -13.28
C ASP A 68 -6.53 -17.69 -13.74
N LEU A 69 -7.06 -17.81 -14.95
CA LEU A 69 -7.89 -16.78 -15.58
C LEU A 69 -9.18 -16.54 -14.78
N ALA A 70 -9.85 -17.60 -14.36
CA ALA A 70 -11.11 -17.48 -13.64
C ALA A 70 -10.91 -16.83 -12.26
N GLU A 71 -9.75 -17.08 -11.62
CA GLU A 71 -9.37 -16.39 -10.38
C GLU A 71 -9.09 -14.90 -10.62
N ALA A 72 -8.42 -14.55 -11.74
CA ALA A 72 -8.17 -13.14 -12.09
C ALA A 72 -9.47 -12.39 -12.37
N ASP A 73 -10.41 -13.00 -13.10
CA ASP A 73 -11.75 -12.46 -13.38
C ASP A 73 -12.54 -12.28 -12.06
N GLU A 74 -12.49 -13.27 -11.16
CA GLU A 74 -13.16 -13.19 -9.84
C GLU A 74 -12.60 -12.05 -8.99
N VAL A 75 -11.28 -11.86 -8.99
CA VAL A 75 -10.64 -10.73 -8.29
C VAL A 75 -11.09 -9.39 -8.88
N ALA A 76 -11.14 -9.26 -10.20
CA ALA A 76 -11.59 -8.04 -10.85
C ALA A 76 -13.07 -7.73 -10.52
N CYS A 77 -13.95 -8.72 -10.63
CA CYS A 77 -15.37 -8.60 -10.25
C CYS A 77 -15.53 -8.20 -8.78
N HIS A 78 -14.78 -8.83 -7.87
CA HIS A 78 -14.80 -8.49 -6.44
C HIS A 78 -14.42 -7.02 -6.17
N TYR A 79 -13.42 -6.48 -6.86
CA TYR A 79 -13.06 -5.07 -6.72
C TYR A 79 -14.10 -4.13 -7.34
N LEU A 80 -14.72 -4.49 -8.46
CA LEU A 80 -15.83 -3.72 -9.05
C LEU A 80 -17.01 -3.61 -8.08
N GLU A 81 -17.46 -4.74 -7.53
CA GLU A 81 -18.50 -4.78 -6.49
C GLU A 81 -18.09 -3.98 -5.25
N GLY A 82 -16.83 -4.09 -4.84
CA GLY A 82 -16.27 -3.34 -3.71
C GLY A 82 -16.35 -1.83 -3.92
N ILE A 83 -16.00 -1.34 -5.11
CA ILE A 83 -16.10 0.09 -5.47
C ILE A 83 -17.55 0.56 -5.40
N ASP A 84 -18.50 -0.23 -5.93
CA ASP A 84 -19.92 0.10 -5.88
C ASP A 84 -20.46 0.16 -4.44
N ARG A 85 -20.05 -0.79 -3.60
CA ARG A 85 -20.43 -0.82 -2.18
C ARG A 85 -19.85 0.36 -1.40
N ILE A 86 -18.58 0.71 -1.66
CA ILE A 86 -17.94 1.90 -1.07
C ILE A 86 -18.74 3.15 -1.43
N HIS A 87 -19.12 3.31 -2.70
CA HIS A 87 -19.91 4.44 -3.17
C HIS A 87 -21.31 4.46 -2.53
N ALA A 88 -22.05 3.35 -2.58
CA ALA A 88 -23.41 3.24 -2.02
C ALA A 88 -23.45 3.53 -0.51
N LEU A 89 -22.39 3.18 0.22
CA LEU A 89 -22.26 3.42 1.65
C LEU A 89 -21.67 4.80 2.01
N ASN A 90 -21.35 5.62 1.00
CA ASN A 90 -20.63 6.90 1.15
C ASN A 90 -19.41 6.77 2.07
N LEU A 91 -18.63 5.71 1.86
CA LEU A 91 -17.49 5.37 2.70
C LEU A 91 -16.23 6.08 2.17
N ALA A 92 -15.53 6.81 3.04
CA ALA A 92 -14.25 7.44 2.70
C ALA A 92 -13.11 6.40 2.60
N CYS A 93 -13.20 5.53 1.58
CA CYS A 93 -12.30 4.41 1.33
C CYS A 93 -11.93 4.34 -0.15
N GLU A 94 -10.64 4.20 -0.44
CA GLU A 94 -10.11 4.09 -1.81
C GLU A 94 -9.55 2.67 -2.04
N PRO A 95 -9.86 2.00 -3.17
CA PRO A 95 -9.29 0.70 -3.48
C PRO A 95 -7.81 0.80 -3.87
N SER A 96 -7.04 -0.18 -3.44
CA SER A 96 -5.64 -0.39 -3.80
C SER A 96 -5.46 -1.81 -4.32
N ILE A 97 -5.00 -1.96 -5.55
CA ILE A 97 -4.95 -3.24 -6.27
C ILE A 97 -3.51 -3.62 -6.64
N LYS A 98 -3.27 -4.90 -6.89
CA LYS A 98 -2.05 -5.42 -7.47
C LYS A 98 -2.30 -5.94 -8.88
N LEU A 99 -1.40 -5.65 -9.80
CA LEU A 99 -1.56 -6.11 -11.18
C LEU A 99 -1.43 -7.62 -11.32
N THR A 100 -0.59 -8.26 -10.49
CA THR A 100 -0.47 -9.73 -10.49
C THR A 100 -1.74 -10.43 -10.00
N GLN A 101 -2.62 -9.75 -9.25
CA GLN A 101 -3.95 -10.26 -8.91
C GLN A 101 -4.93 -10.17 -10.08
N LEU A 102 -4.72 -9.24 -11.01
CA LEU A 102 -5.57 -9.01 -12.18
C LEU A 102 -5.12 -9.83 -13.40
N GLY A 103 -4.19 -10.77 -13.22
CA GLY A 103 -3.73 -11.67 -14.28
C GLY A 103 -2.50 -11.20 -15.05
N LEU A 104 -1.68 -10.29 -14.49
CA LEU A 104 -0.47 -9.79 -15.18
C LEU A 104 0.52 -10.91 -15.54
N ASP A 105 0.61 -11.97 -14.72
CA ASP A 105 1.45 -13.13 -14.98
C ASP A 105 0.85 -14.09 -16.05
N ILE A 106 -0.39 -13.87 -16.46
CA ILE A 106 -1.08 -14.64 -17.50
C ILE A 106 -0.95 -13.90 -18.83
N ASP A 107 -1.47 -12.67 -18.88
CA ASP A 107 -1.43 -11.82 -20.05
C ASP A 107 -1.53 -10.35 -19.66
N ARG A 108 -0.68 -9.52 -20.27
CA ARG A 108 -0.59 -8.09 -19.96
C ARG A 108 -1.83 -7.31 -20.39
N GLU A 109 -2.40 -7.62 -21.54
CA GLU A 109 -3.58 -6.90 -22.03
C GLU A 109 -4.85 -7.34 -21.32
N LEU A 110 -4.94 -8.58 -20.86
CA LEU A 110 -5.97 -9.04 -19.93
C LEU A 110 -5.92 -8.22 -18.62
N ALA A 111 -4.75 -8.15 -18.00
CA ALA A 111 -4.57 -7.38 -16.77
C ALA A 111 -4.90 -5.89 -16.98
N TYR A 112 -4.56 -5.33 -18.14
CA TYR A 112 -4.95 -3.96 -18.48
C TYR A 112 -6.46 -3.82 -18.68
N GLY A 113 -7.14 -4.79 -19.29
CA GLY A 113 -8.60 -4.80 -19.41
C GLY A 113 -9.27 -4.70 -18.03
N HIS A 114 -8.90 -5.58 -17.11
CA HIS A 114 -9.39 -5.53 -15.72
C HIS A 114 -9.07 -4.19 -15.03
N LEU A 115 -7.82 -3.73 -15.15
CA LEU A 115 -7.39 -2.46 -14.57
C LEU A 115 -8.20 -1.28 -15.11
N ARG A 116 -8.48 -1.26 -16.41
CA ARG A 116 -9.26 -0.22 -17.08
C ARG A 116 -10.72 -0.19 -16.61
N ASP A 117 -11.33 -1.37 -16.45
CA ASP A 117 -12.69 -1.48 -15.93
C ASP A 117 -12.79 -0.97 -14.49
N LEU A 118 -11.80 -1.29 -13.65
CA LEU A 118 -11.68 -0.74 -12.28
C LEU A 118 -11.48 0.78 -12.30
N GLY A 119 -10.63 1.30 -13.18
CA GLY A 119 -10.40 2.72 -13.37
C GLY A 119 -11.67 3.46 -13.80
N ALA A 120 -12.41 2.90 -14.77
CA ALA A 120 -13.69 3.45 -15.24
C ALA A 120 -14.73 3.48 -14.11
N ARG A 121 -14.85 2.41 -13.33
CA ARG A 121 -15.78 2.33 -12.20
C ARG A 121 -15.40 3.30 -11.08
N ALA A 122 -14.13 3.39 -10.72
CA ALA A 122 -13.63 4.36 -9.74
C ALA A 122 -13.90 5.79 -10.19
N HIS A 123 -13.68 6.10 -11.48
CA HIS A 123 -13.98 7.40 -12.05
C HIS A 123 -15.48 7.73 -11.98
N ALA A 124 -16.34 6.81 -12.41
CA ALA A 124 -17.80 6.97 -12.41
C ALA A 124 -18.38 7.20 -11.00
N THR A 125 -17.79 6.58 -9.98
CA THR A 125 -18.19 6.74 -8.57
C THR A 125 -17.46 7.88 -7.84
N GLY A 126 -16.61 8.65 -8.55
CA GLY A 126 -15.83 9.74 -7.97
C GLY A 126 -14.72 9.26 -7.03
N ASN A 127 -14.36 7.98 -7.06
CA ASN A 127 -13.32 7.39 -6.22
C ASN A 127 -11.92 7.52 -6.86
N TYR A 128 -10.89 7.17 -6.11
CA TYR A 128 -9.49 7.13 -6.53
C TYR A 128 -9.02 5.68 -6.59
N LEU A 129 -8.30 5.28 -7.64
CA LEU A 129 -7.76 3.93 -7.77
C LEU A 129 -6.24 3.95 -7.57
N TRP A 130 -5.75 3.16 -6.61
CA TRP A 130 -4.33 2.97 -6.34
C TRP A 130 -3.82 1.66 -6.92
N ILE A 131 -2.64 1.72 -7.55
CA ILE A 131 -1.91 0.57 -8.04
C ILE A 131 -0.72 0.33 -7.10
N ASP A 132 -0.69 -0.81 -6.43
CA ASP A 132 0.44 -1.20 -5.60
C ASP A 132 1.65 -1.55 -6.48
N MET A 133 2.86 -1.26 -5.98
CA MET A 133 4.10 -1.72 -6.61
C MET A 133 4.54 -3.03 -5.99
N GLU A 134 4.93 -3.95 -6.84
CA GLU A 134 5.40 -5.27 -6.47
C GLU A 134 6.94 -5.37 -6.62
N GLN A 135 7.51 -6.55 -6.93
CA GLN A 135 8.97 -6.70 -7.09
C GLN A 135 9.51 -5.84 -8.24
N SER A 136 10.82 -5.60 -8.21
CA SER A 136 11.50 -4.76 -9.22
C SER A 136 11.29 -5.22 -10.67
N SER A 137 11.08 -6.51 -10.90
CA SER A 137 10.76 -7.07 -12.20
C SER A 137 9.42 -6.59 -12.79
N TYR A 138 8.49 -6.13 -11.95
CA TYR A 138 7.18 -5.62 -12.39
C TYR A 138 7.14 -4.09 -12.55
N VAL A 139 8.21 -3.38 -12.21
CA VAL A 139 8.18 -1.90 -12.21
C VAL A 139 7.84 -1.34 -13.59
N ASP A 140 8.54 -1.78 -14.64
CA ASP A 140 8.34 -1.24 -15.99
C ASP A 140 6.92 -1.43 -16.49
N VAL A 141 6.38 -2.64 -16.37
CA VAL A 141 5.01 -2.93 -16.81
C VAL A 141 3.97 -2.20 -15.95
N THR A 142 4.18 -2.09 -14.64
CA THR A 142 3.28 -1.35 -13.75
C THR A 142 3.22 0.12 -14.11
N LEU A 143 4.38 0.75 -14.36
CA LEU A 143 4.44 2.15 -14.73
C LEU A 143 3.83 2.41 -16.11
N ASP A 144 4.04 1.49 -17.07
CA ASP A 144 3.42 1.61 -18.37
C ASP A 144 1.90 1.51 -18.31
N LEU A 145 1.36 0.52 -17.61
CA LEU A 145 -0.09 0.38 -17.43
C LEU A 145 -0.69 1.55 -16.62
N THR A 146 0.06 2.08 -15.66
CA THR A 146 -0.33 3.30 -14.93
C THR A 146 -0.44 4.50 -15.85
N ARG A 147 0.53 4.71 -16.76
CA ARG A 147 0.49 5.82 -17.74
C ARG A 147 -0.69 5.68 -18.70
N ARG A 148 -0.94 4.46 -19.19
CA ARG A 148 -2.11 4.16 -20.05
C ARG A 148 -3.41 4.50 -19.32
N LEU A 149 -3.58 4.01 -18.09
CA LEU A 149 -4.77 4.25 -17.29
C LEU A 149 -4.97 5.75 -16.98
N ARG A 150 -3.88 6.45 -16.61
CA ARG A 150 -3.93 7.89 -16.29
C ARG A 150 -4.32 8.76 -17.49
N ALA A 151 -4.00 8.32 -18.69
CA ALA A 151 -4.42 9.01 -19.92
C ALA A 151 -5.95 8.97 -20.12
N GLU A 152 -6.62 7.94 -19.60
CA GLU A 152 -8.08 7.78 -19.69
C GLU A 152 -8.80 8.35 -18.44
N PHE A 153 -8.21 8.22 -17.25
CA PHE A 153 -8.87 8.56 -15.98
C PHE A 153 -8.00 9.43 -15.08
N PRO A 154 -8.53 10.56 -14.56
CA PRO A 154 -7.71 11.53 -13.81
C PRO A 154 -7.37 11.09 -12.38
N ARG A 155 -8.12 10.16 -11.77
CA ARG A 155 -7.98 9.77 -10.37
C ARG A 155 -7.25 8.43 -10.22
N VAL A 156 -6.00 8.41 -10.66
CA VAL A 156 -5.13 7.23 -10.64
C VAL A 156 -3.85 7.55 -9.87
N GLY A 157 -3.45 6.65 -9.00
CA GLY A 157 -2.18 6.71 -8.28
C GLY A 157 -1.44 5.39 -8.31
N VAL A 158 -0.13 5.46 -8.12
CA VAL A 158 0.75 4.31 -8.06
C VAL A 158 1.69 4.40 -6.87
N CYS A 159 2.06 3.25 -6.35
CA CYS A 159 3.06 3.12 -5.30
C CYS A 159 4.47 3.13 -5.92
N LEU A 160 5.39 3.95 -5.38
CA LEU A 160 6.81 3.94 -5.72
C LEU A 160 7.65 3.60 -4.49
N GLN A 161 8.76 2.90 -4.71
CA GLN A 161 9.59 2.32 -3.65
C GLN A 161 10.94 3.03 -3.56
N ALA A 162 11.16 3.80 -2.49
CA ALA A 162 12.35 4.63 -2.31
C ALA A 162 13.68 3.85 -2.24
N TYR A 163 13.64 2.53 -2.02
CA TYR A 163 14.87 1.73 -2.01
C TYR A 163 15.43 1.45 -3.42
N LEU A 164 14.63 1.59 -4.50
CA LEU A 164 15.11 1.40 -5.86
C LEU A 164 15.85 2.64 -6.36
N TYR A 165 17.00 2.44 -7.02
CA TYR A 165 17.80 3.54 -7.57
C TYR A 165 17.04 4.38 -8.60
N ARG A 166 16.18 3.75 -9.40
CA ARG A 166 15.41 4.38 -10.48
C ARG A 166 14.25 5.28 -9.99
N THR A 167 13.85 5.18 -8.74
CA THR A 167 12.60 5.80 -8.23
C THR A 167 12.53 7.31 -8.45
N ARG A 168 13.68 8.01 -8.44
CA ARG A 168 13.71 9.45 -8.70
C ARG A 168 13.22 9.80 -10.11
N GLU A 169 13.68 9.06 -11.10
CA GLU A 169 13.33 9.28 -12.51
C GLU A 169 11.86 8.92 -12.78
N ASP A 170 11.41 7.78 -12.26
CA ASP A 170 10.03 7.32 -12.33
C ASP A 170 9.06 8.33 -11.68
N LEU A 171 9.45 8.88 -10.53
CA LEU A 171 8.66 9.87 -9.80
C LEU A 171 8.49 11.15 -10.61
N VAL A 172 9.56 11.69 -11.20
CA VAL A 172 9.53 12.92 -11.99
C VAL A 172 8.60 12.76 -13.20
N ASP A 173 8.73 11.65 -13.94
CA ASP A 173 7.87 11.36 -15.09
C ASP A 173 6.40 11.29 -14.70
N LEU A 174 6.06 10.53 -13.68
CA LEU A 174 4.68 10.29 -13.27
C LEU A 174 4.03 11.54 -12.66
N MET A 175 4.76 12.28 -11.83
CA MET A 175 4.26 13.55 -11.30
C MET A 175 3.99 14.56 -12.41
N GLY A 176 4.87 14.66 -13.41
CA GLY A 176 4.66 15.49 -14.59
C GLY A 176 3.36 15.17 -15.35
N ARG A 177 2.86 13.93 -15.22
CA ARG A 177 1.58 13.49 -15.80
C ARG A 177 0.38 13.66 -14.85
N GLY A 178 0.60 14.20 -13.66
CA GLY A 178 -0.45 14.35 -12.65
C GLY A 178 -0.91 13.04 -11.99
N VAL A 179 -0.07 11.99 -12.01
CA VAL A 179 -0.34 10.72 -11.30
C VAL A 179 -0.16 10.93 -9.80
N GLY A 180 -1.07 10.38 -8.98
CA GLY A 180 -0.86 10.34 -7.54
C GLY A 180 0.28 9.39 -7.18
N ILE A 181 1.19 9.83 -6.31
CA ILE A 181 2.34 9.02 -5.91
C ILE A 181 2.25 8.67 -4.45
N ARG A 182 2.17 7.36 -4.16
CA ARG A 182 2.35 6.84 -2.80
C ARG A 182 3.79 6.36 -2.63
N LEU A 183 4.63 7.19 -2.04
CA LEU A 183 6.02 6.84 -1.76
C LEU A 183 6.09 5.92 -0.54
N VAL A 184 6.70 4.74 -0.70
CA VAL A 184 7.02 3.78 0.38
C VAL A 184 8.51 3.49 0.41
N LYS A 185 9.03 2.88 1.49
CA LYS A 185 10.45 2.49 1.56
C LYS A 185 10.79 1.34 0.60
N GLY A 186 9.91 0.37 0.50
CA GLY A 186 10.07 -0.90 -0.21
C GLY A 186 10.03 -2.08 0.76
N ALA A 187 9.37 -3.18 0.35
CA ALA A 187 9.09 -4.33 1.21
C ALA A 187 9.68 -5.65 0.70
N TYR A 188 10.07 -5.72 -0.55
CA TYR A 188 10.62 -6.94 -1.16
C TYR A 188 12.13 -7.08 -0.92
N ASN A 189 12.64 -8.28 -1.16
CA ASN A 189 14.07 -8.56 -1.06
C ASN A 189 14.73 -8.37 -2.42
N GLU A 190 15.09 -7.13 -2.73
CA GLU A 190 15.73 -6.78 -4.00
C GLU A 190 17.25 -6.93 -3.92
N PRO A 191 17.90 -7.27 -5.04
CA PRO A 191 19.34 -7.33 -5.12
C PRO A 191 19.99 -5.93 -5.09
N ALA A 192 21.26 -5.87 -4.65
CA ALA A 192 21.99 -4.61 -4.48
C ALA A 192 22.26 -3.85 -5.79
N GLU A 193 22.13 -4.52 -6.92
CA GLU A 193 22.26 -3.94 -8.27
C GLU A 193 21.12 -2.98 -8.62
N VAL A 194 19.95 -3.16 -8.00
CA VAL A 194 18.76 -2.34 -8.29
C VAL A 194 18.25 -1.53 -7.09
N ALA A 195 18.69 -1.88 -5.86
CA ALA A 195 18.18 -1.26 -4.64
C ALA A 195 19.29 -0.93 -3.62
N PHE A 196 19.08 0.13 -2.85
CA PHE A 196 19.96 0.49 -1.74
C PHE A 196 20.00 -0.60 -0.67
N PRO A 197 21.19 -1.18 -0.37
CA PRO A 197 21.30 -2.27 0.60
C PRO A 197 21.21 -1.81 2.06
N LYS A 198 21.50 -0.54 2.34
CA LYS A 198 21.51 0.01 3.70
C LYS A 198 20.25 0.81 3.98
N LYS A 199 19.64 0.55 5.16
CA LYS A 199 18.45 1.27 5.61
C LYS A 199 18.66 2.79 5.65
N SER A 200 19.85 3.26 6.08
CA SER A 200 20.19 4.68 6.11
C SER A 200 20.06 5.35 4.76
N ASP A 201 20.51 4.67 3.69
CA ASP A 201 20.50 5.20 2.34
C ASP A 201 19.06 5.23 1.79
N VAL A 202 18.26 4.20 2.12
CA VAL A 202 16.82 4.19 1.82
C VAL A 202 16.09 5.33 2.53
N ASP A 203 16.40 5.57 3.81
CA ASP A 203 15.77 6.65 4.58
C ASP A 203 16.15 8.03 4.03
N ALA A 204 17.43 8.22 3.66
CA ALA A 204 17.93 9.45 3.03
C ALA A 204 17.27 9.68 1.66
N ASN A 205 17.21 8.64 0.81
CA ASN A 205 16.55 8.74 -0.49
C ASN A 205 15.06 9.01 -0.36
N TYR A 206 14.37 8.33 0.57
CA TYR A 206 12.97 8.60 0.85
C TYR A 206 12.71 10.07 1.17
N TYR A 207 13.55 10.66 2.05
CA TYR A 207 13.39 12.07 2.41
C TYR A 207 13.68 13.01 1.23
N ALA A 208 14.71 12.75 0.43
CA ALA A 208 15.01 13.52 -0.78
C ALA A 208 13.86 13.46 -1.80
N LEU A 209 13.26 12.28 -2.02
CA LEU A 209 12.09 12.11 -2.88
C LEU A 209 10.86 12.82 -2.31
N ALA A 210 10.66 12.78 -0.98
CA ALA A 210 9.56 13.49 -0.34
C ALA A 210 9.67 15.02 -0.51
N GLN A 211 10.88 15.59 -0.43
CA GLN A 211 11.11 17.00 -0.71
C GLN A 211 10.75 17.34 -2.17
N LEU A 212 11.16 16.49 -3.12
CA LEU A 212 10.82 16.66 -4.54
C LEU A 212 9.30 16.60 -4.78
N MET A 213 8.57 15.69 -4.10
CA MET A 213 7.12 15.60 -4.20
C MET A 213 6.40 16.84 -3.65
N LEU A 214 6.98 17.52 -2.69
CA LEU A 214 6.45 18.75 -2.08
C LEU A 214 6.90 20.03 -2.80
N ASP A 215 7.78 19.93 -3.77
CA ASP A 215 8.20 21.09 -4.57
C ASP A 215 7.02 21.70 -5.36
N ALA A 216 7.05 23.02 -5.54
CA ALA A 216 5.96 23.76 -6.18
C ALA A 216 5.72 23.29 -7.63
N GLY A 217 6.78 23.00 -8.39
CA GLY A 217 6.69 22.50 -9.76
C GLY A 217 6.00 21.13 -9.83
N SER A 218 6.37 20.23 -8.92
CA SER A 218 5.76 18.90 -8.82
C SER A 218 4.26 18.96 -8.48
N ARG A 219 3.88 19.83 -7.55
CA ARG A 219 2.47 20.02 -7.15
C ARG A 219 1.61 20.71 -8.21
N ALA A 220 2.19 21.60 -9.02
CA ALA A 220 1.48 22.29 -10.08
C ALA A 220 0.93 21.37 -11.17
N SER A 221 1.47 20.16 -11.32
CA SER A 221 0.98 19.14 -12.27
C SER A 221 -0.37 18.51 -11.87
N GLY A 222 -0.88 18.78 -10.66
CA GLY A 222 -2.07 18.14 -10.11
C GLY A 222 -1.80 16.73 -9.54
N ALA A 223 -0.55 16.32 -9.42
CA ALA A 223 -0.17 15.08 -8.75
C ALA A 223 -0.55 15.14 -7.26
N ARG A 224 -0.92 13.98 -6.70
CA ARG A 224 -1.29 13.83 -5.28
C ARG A 224 -0.12 13.22 -4.51
N PRO A 225 0.60 14.00 -3.68
CA PRO A 225 1.72 13.51 -2.87
C PRO A 225 1.21 12.70 -1.68
N VAL A 226 1.67 11.45 -1.55
CA VAL A 226 1.30 10.57 -0.43
C VAL A 226 2.55 9.89 0.15
N PHE A 227 2.70 9.92 1.45
CA PHE A 227 3.83 9.35 2.19
C PHE A 227 3.41 8.10 2.96
N GLY A 228 3.73 6.92 2.40
CA GLY A 228 3.43 5.61 2.98
C GLY A 228 4.51 5.19 3.97
N THR A 229 4.41 5.59 5.23
CA THR A 229 5.44 5.29 6.23
C THR A 229 4.90 5.29 7.67
N HIS A 230 5.55 4.49 8.54
CA HIS A 230 5.35 4.48 10.00
C HIS A 230 6.58 5.05 10.75
N ASP A 231 7.56 5.59 10.03
CA ASP A 231 8.79 6.15 10.60
C ASP A 231 8.52 7.55 11.12
N VAL A 232 8.30 7.68 12.44
CA VAL A 232 7.93 8.95 13.07
C VAL A 232 8.97 10.05 12.83
N PRO A 233 10.29 9.82 12.99
CA PRO A 233 11.30 10.81 12.63
C PRO A 233 11.19 11.30 11.19
N LEU A 234 10.90 10.41 10.25
CA LEU A 234 10.73 10.76 8.84
C LEU A 234 9.44 11.56 8.61
N ILE A 235 8.32 11.15 9.22
CA ILE A 235 7.05 11.90 9.20
C ILE A 235 7.26 13.34 9.71
N ASP A 236 7.92 13.49 10.85
CA ASP A 236 8.17 14.79 11.47
C ASP A 236 9.11 15.65 10.60
N SER A 237 10.08 15.04 9.91
CA SER A 237 10.97 15.75 8.98
C SER A 237 10.24 16.24 7.73
N ILE A 238 9.35 15.42 7.16
CA ILE A 238 8.50 15.80 6.01
C ILE A 238 7.57 16.96 6.40
N ARG A 239 6.92 16.88 7.56
CA ARG A 239 6.03 17.94 8.05
C ARG A 239 6.77 19.27 8.29
N ARG A 240 7.98 19.22 8.87
CA ARG A 240 8.83 20.41 9.04
C ARG A 240 9.21 21.02 7.69
N HIS A 241 9.61 20.18 6.73
CA HIS A 241 9.93 20.65 5.38
C HIS A 241 8.71 21.32 4.73
N ALA A 242 7.55 20.68 4.77
CA ALA A 242 6.30 21.25 4.25
C ALA A 242 6.00 22.62 4.88
N ALA A 243 6.11 22.74 6.20
CA ALA A 243 5.88 24.00 6.91
C ALA A 243 6.88 25.11 6.49
N THR A 244 8.17 24.78 6.33
CA THR A 244 9.20 25.76 5.93
C THR A 244 9.06 26.20 4.46
N THR A 245 8.46 25.37 3.61
CA THR A 245 8.21 25.67 2.19
C THR A 245 6.79 26.16 1.91
N GLY A 246 5.99 26.40 2.98
CA GLY A 246 4.62 26.92 2.86
C GLY A 246 3.59 25.93 2.32
N VAL A 247 3.89 24.63 2.32
CA VAL A 247 2.96 23.58 1.92
C VAL A 247 2.00 23.26 3.06
N LYS A 248 0.70 23.39 2.81
CA LYS A 248 -0.32 23.16 3.84
C LYS A 248 -0.50 21.66 4.12
N PRO A 249 -0.86 21.26 5.35
CA PRO A 249 -1.10 19.85 5.70
C PRO A 249 -2.15 19.14 4.83
N ALA A 250 -3.10 19.87 4.25
CA ALA A 250 -4.12 19.33 3.36
C ALA A 250 -3.63 19.10 1.91
N GLU A 251 -2.40 19.50 1.56
CA GLU A 251 -1.86 19.34 0.20
C GLU A 251 -1.08 18.04 0.02
N PHE A 252 -0.93 17.23 1.07
CA PHE A 252 -0.30 15.91 1.05
C PHE A 252 -0.92 15.00 2.11
N GLU A 253 -0.68 13.68 1.99
CA GLU A 253 -1.28 12.69 2.87
C GLU A 253 -0.24 11.75 3.45
N PHE A 254 -0.55 11.18 4.62
CA PHE A 254 0.17 10.03 5.18
C PHE A 254 -0.68 8.79 5.05
N HIS A 255 -0.12 7.74 4.40
CA HIS A 255 -0.73 6.42 4.36
C HIS A 255 -0.04 5.50 5.35
N MET A 256 -0.81 4.87 6.21
CA MET A 256 -0.34 3.96 7.24
C MET A 256 -1.07 2.62 7.15
N LEU A 257 -0.62 1.61 7.86
CA LEU A 257 -1.26 0.30 7.87
C LEU A 257 -2.19 0.16 9.09
N TYR A 258 -3.26 -0.60 8.91
CA TYR A 258 -4.21 -0.94 9.98
C TYR A 258 -3.50 -1.60 11.17
N GLY A 259 -3.87 -1.20 12.38
CA GLY A 259 -3.33 -1.74 13.62
C GLY A 259 -1.91 -1.34 13.97
N ILE A 260 -1.24 -0.51 13.15
CA ILE A 260 0.13 -0.05 13.40
C ILE A 260 0.13 1.41 13.80
N GLN A 261 0.70 1.70 14.99
CA GLN A 261 0.90 3.07 15.51
C GLN A 261 -0.37 3.93 15.52
N LYS A 262 -1.49 3.39 16.00
CA LYS A 262 -2.78 4.10 16.08
C LYS A 262 -2.64 5.48 16.76
N ALA A 263 -1.85 5.59 17.83
CA ALA A 263 -1.62 6.88 18.50
C ALA A 263 -0.98 7.92 17.56
N THR A 264 -0.05 7.52 16.69
CA THR A 264 0.53 8.42 15.67
C THR A 264 -0.48 8.83 14.62
N GLN A 265 -1.35 7.90 14.16
CA GLN A 265 -2.42 8.23 13.22
C GLN A 265 -3.35 9.31 13.77
N LEU A 266 -3.81 9.14 15.01
CA LEU A 266 -4.71 10.08 15.67
C LEU A 266 -4.04 11.44 15.93
N ARG A 267 -2.77 11.44 16.35
CA ARG A 267 -1.99 12.67 16.51
C ARG A 267 -1.90 13.45 15.21
N LEU A 268 -1.59 12.77 14.09
CA LEU A 268 -1.49 13.41 12.79
C LEU A 268 -2.82 14.05 12.36
N VAL A 269 -3.94 13.37 12.59
CA VAL A 269 -5.28 13.92 12.31
C VAL A 269 -5.57 15.14 13.20
N GLN A 270 -5.28 15.07 14.49
CA GLN A 270 -5.42 16.21 15.43
C GLN A 270 -4.57 17.42 15.02
N ASP A 271 -3.40 17.17 14.45
CA ASP A 271 -2.50 18.20 13.91
C ASP A 271 -2.93 18.70 12.50
N GLY A 272 -4.10 18.30 11.99
CA GLY A 272 -4.66 18.73 10.73
C GLY A 272 -4.10 18.04 9.48
N ALA A 273 -3.30 16.96 9.63
CA ALA A 273 -2.81 16.21 8.49
C ALA A 273 -3.87 15.24 7.96
N ALA A 274 -3.91 15.05 6.64
CA ALA A 274 -4.71 13.99 6.03
C ALA A 274 -4.04 12.63 6.28
N VAL A 275 -4.78 11.71 6.91
CA VAL A 275 -4.30 10.36 7.22
C VAL A 275 -5.25 9.34 6.63
N ARG A 276 -4.68 8.38 5.90
CA ARG A 276 -5.42 7.26 5.34
C ARG A 276 -4.77 5.94 5.76
N VAL A 277 -5.58 4.97 6.14
CA VAL A 277 -5.11 3.70 6.67
C VAL A 277 -5.49 2.58 5.72
N LEU A 278 -4.49 1.82 5.27
CA LEU A 278 -4.68 0.65 4.42
C LEU A 278 -5.17 -0.52 5.26
N ILE A 279 -6.39 -0.96 4.97
CA ILE A 279 -7.04 -2.14 5.54
C ILE A 279 -6.86 -3.29 4.56
N ALA A 280 -6.07 -4.27 4.95
CA ALA A 280 -5.96 -5.52 4.22
C ALA A 280 -7.05 -6.49 4.72
N TYR A 281 -7.66 -7.25 3.80
CA TYR A 281 -8.65 -8.29 4.08
C TYR A 281 -8.49 -9.45 3.07
N GLY A 282 -9.13 -10.59 3.32
CA GLY A 282 -9.06 -11.77 2.44
C GLY A 282 -8.36 -12.96 3.07
N ALA A 283 -8.62 -14.15 2.53
CA ALA A 283 -8.14 -15.41 3.09
C ALA A 283 -6.62 -15.66 2.91
N TYR A 284 -5.98 -14.99 1.94
CA TYR A 284 -4.55 -15.16 1.62
C TYR A 284 -3.62 -14.30 2.50
N TRP A 285 -3.95 -14.16 3.77
CA TRP A 285 -3.23 -13.25 4.69
C TRP A 285 -1.87 -13.77 5.19
N PHE A 286 -1.59 -15.06 5.15
CA PHE A 286 -0.39 -15.63 5.78
C PHE A 286 0.93 -15.08 5.21
N PRO A 287 1.18 -15.05 3.88
CA PRO A 287 2.40 -14.47 3.32
C PRO A 287 2.54 -12.98 3.66
N TRP A 288 1.45 -12.23 3.60
CA TRP A 288 1.41 -10.83 3.97
C TRP A 288 1.77 -10.60 5.44
N TYR A 289 1.22 -11.42 6.35
CA TYR A 289 1.50 -11.36 7.77
C TYR A 289 2.98 -11.65 8.09
N MET A 290 3.56 -12.66 7.44
CA MET A 290 4.98 -13.00 7.60
C MET A 290 5.90 -11.85 7.17
N ARG A 291 5.56 -11.12 6.10
CA ARG A 291 6.28 -9.90 5.70
C ARG A 291 6.19 -8.81 6.77
N ARG A 292 5.01 -8.59 7.37
CA ARG A 292 4.84 -7.63 8.48
C ARG A 292 5.68 -7.99 9.72
N LEU A 293 5.78 -9.27 10.04
CA LEU A 293 6.67 -9.73 11.11
C LEU A 293 8.15 -9.47 10.77
N ALA A 294 8.54 -9.70 9.52
CA ALA A 294 9.92 -9.51 9.05
C ALA A 294 10.39 -8.04 9.07
N GLU A 295 9.48 -7.09 8.93
CA GLU A 295 9.79 -5.64 8.99
C GLU A 295 10.17 -5.15 10.39
N ARG A 296 9.67 -5.81 11.45
CA ARG A 296 9.97 -5.46 12.85
C ARG A 296 10.26 -6.70 13.69
N PRO A 297 11.54 -7.03 13.92
CA PRO A 297 11.94 -8.16 14.75
C PRO A 297 11.35 -8.13 16.17
N ALA A 298 11.05 -6.96 16.72
CA ALA A 298 10.36 -6.82 17.99
C ALA A 298 8.94 -7.44 17.97
N ASN A 299 8.27 -7.48 16.82
CA ASN A 299 6.97 -8.14 16.67
C ASN A 299 7.11 -9.67 16.74
N VAL A 300 8.26 -10.21 16.31
CA VAL A 300 8.58 -11.65 16.41
C VAL A 300 8.67 -12.09 17.87
N TRP A 301 9.33 -11.27 18.70
CA TRP A 301 9.43 -11.53 20.14
C TRP A 301 8.08 -11.50 20.84
N PHE A 302 7.21 -10.57 20.43
CA PHE A 302 5.85 -10.47 20.97
C PHE A 302 5.00 -11.70 20.58
N VAL A 303 5.10 -12.15 19.32
CA VAL A 303 4.42 -13.38 18.86
C VAL A 303 5.02 -14.62 19.57
N ALA A 304 6.34 -14.70 19.69
CA ALA A 304 6.99 -15.78 20.43
C ALA A 304 6.55 -15.81 21.90
N LYS A 305 6.49 -14.65 22.56
CA LYS A 305 6.03 -14.56 23.96
C LYS A 305 4.55 -14.92 24.13
N SER A 306 3.71 -14.65 23.13
CA SER A 306 2.31 -15.09 23.13
C SER A 306 2.12 -16.57 22.77
N LEU A 307 3.19 -17.26 22.35
CA LEU A 307 3.23 -18.71 22.12
C LEU A 307 3.56 -19.50 23.40
N PHE A 308 4.26 -18.88 24.35
CA PHE A 308 4.78 -19.54 25.56
C PHE A 308 4.18 -18.95 26.86
N GLY A 309 3.25 -18.02 26.78
CA GLY A 309 2.45 -17.47 27.88
C GLY A 309 0.97 -17.64 27.63
#